data_2ff6ab60a93ef2c12fcf34c1f85da01a
#
_entry.id   2ff6ab60a93ef2c12fcf34c1f85da01a
#
_cell.length_a   1.000
_cell.length_b   1.000
_cell.length_c   1.000
_cell.angle_alpha   90.00
_cell.angle_beta   90.00
_cell.angle_gamma   90.00
#
_symmetry.space_group_name_H-M   'P 1'
#
loop_
_entity.id
_entity.type
_entity.pdbx_description
1 polymer ?
#
loop_
_entity_poly.entity_id
_entity_poly.type
_entity_poly.pdbx_seq_one_letter_code
_entity_poly.pdbx_strand_id
1 'polypeptide(L)'
;RLLRGRLESLIPAAYGKLARLAADFRSRVQHAVPEARRRAFWEDALQGAVAEDVLAGREAEGRARLEALLEAAGHAPDDAPGEVYLVGGGPGDPELLTFRALRLMQQADVVVYDRLISDGVLALVRRDAERIYVGKARAEHTLPQEEINALLVRLARAGRRVLRLKGGDPFIFGRGGEEIDTLMAEGIPFQVVPGITAASGCAAYAGIPLTHRDHAQSVTFVTGHPKRDGDLRLNWPALAMPNQTLVFYMGVHGIQAIRAGLLDHGMPPDTPVAIVERGTQPDMRTHVSTLAEVCALVERTEISPPALLIIGGVVTLRGRLDWRGQAAQRQAG
;
A
#
# COMPACT_ATOMS: atom_id res chain seq x y z
N ARG A 1 30.26 -8.21 -16.72
CA ARG A 1 30.45 -7.17 -17.74
C ARG A 1 29.14 -6.46 -18.13
N LEU A 2 28.05 -7.18 -18.42
CA LEU A 2 26.76 -6.61 -18.82
C LEU A 2 26.14 -5.69 -17.75
N LEU A 3 26.16 -6.07 -16.47
CA LEU A 3 25.67 -5.28 -15.34
C LEU A 3 26.48 -3.99 -15.16
N ARG A 4 27.80 -4.06 -15.30
CA ARG A 4 28.67 -2.89 -15.21
C ARG A 4 28.37 -1.90 -16.35
N GLY A 5 28.26 -2.36 -17.59
CA GLY A 5 27.90 -1.49 -18.72
C GLY A 5 26.53 -0.84 -18.58
N ARG A 6 25.53 -1.57 -18.02
CA ARG A 6 24.20 -0.98 -17.68
C ARG A 6 24.30 0.08 -16.59
N LEU A 7 25.08 -0.17 -15.52
CA LEU A 7 25.27 0.83 -14.46
C LEU A 7 26.02 2.06 -14.98
N GLU A 8 27.06 1.89 -15.80
CA GLU A 8 27.79 3.00 -16.41
C GLU A 8 26.93 3.83 -17.37
N SER A 9 25.94 3.22 -18.05
CA SER A 9 25.00 3.95 -18.89
C SER A 9 23.91 4.69 -18.09
N LEU A 10 23.57 4.20 -16.89
CA LEU A 10 22.58 4.81 -15.99
C LEU A 10 23.17 5.93 -15.12
N ILE A 11 24.50 5.91 -14.91
CA ILE A 11 25.21 6.90 -14.09
C ILE A 11 26.18 7.69 -14.99
N PRO A 12 25.71 8.78 -15.63
CA PRO A 12 26.55 9.64 -16.43
C PRO A 12 27.77 10.16 -15.65
N ALA A 13 28.89 10.40 -16.34
CA ALA A 13 30.11 10.93 -15.73
C ALA A 13 29.90 12.26 -14.98
N ALA A 14 28.85 13.02 -15.32
CA ALA A 14 28.44 14.21 -14.64
C ALA A 14 28.07 14.00 -13.15
N TYR A 15 27.64 12.80 -12.74
CA TYR A 15 27.45 12.49 -11.31
C TYR A 15 28.74 12.60 -10.50
N GLY A 16 29.91 12.37 -11.12
CA GLY A 16 31.21 12.60 -10.49
C GLY A 16 31.45 14.08 -10.13
N LYS A 17 30.90 15.00 -10.90
CA LYS A 17 30.94 16.45 -10.61
C LYS A 17 30.02 16.80 -9.44
N LEU A 18 28.80 16.26 -9.44
CA LEU A 18 27.85 16.42 -8.35
C LEU A 18 28.39 15.86 -7.03
N ALA A 19 29.04 14.70 -7.07
CA ALA A 19 29.67 14.10 -5.89
C ALA A 19 30.82 14.97 -5.33
N ARG A 20 31.64 15.58 -6.20
CA ARG A 20 32.70 16.53 -5.77
C ARG A 20 32.09 17.77 -5.13
N LEU A 21 31.08 18.37 -5.76
CA LEU A 21 30.37 19.51 -5.19
C LEU A 21 29.81 19.18 -3.80
N ALA A 22 29.17 18.02 -3.64
CA ALA A 22 28.67 17.58 -2.34
C ALA A 22 29.81 17.39 -1.30
N ALA A 23 30.97 16.88 -1.72
CA ALA A 23 32.14 16.72 -0.85
C ALA A 23 32.67 18.08 -0.36
N ASP A 24 32.75 19.08 -1.23
CA ASP A 24 33.20 20.45 -0.90
C ASP A 24 32.30 21.08 0.20
N PHE A 25 31.02 20.79 0.18
CA PHE A 25 30.03 21.36 1.11
C PHE A 25 29.82 20.54 2.39
N ARG A 26 30.34 19.32 2.46
CA ARG A 26 30.05 18.37 3.54
C ARG A 26 30.30 18.95 4.94
N SER A 27 31.46 19.57 5.15
CA SER A 27 31.80 20.17 6.43
C SER A 27 30.90 21.35 6.79
N ARG A 28 30.60 22.21 5.83
CA ARG A 28 29.70 23.37 6.01
C ARG A 28 28.29 22.92 6.40
N VAL A 29 27.76 21.89 5.73
CA VAL A 29 26.45 21.28 6.03
C VAL A 29 26.46 20.65 7.43
N GLN A 30 27.54 19.97 7.82
CA GLN A 30 27.67 19.39 9.17
C GLN A 30 27.60 20.46 10.28
N HIS A 31 28.10 21.66 10.02
CA HIS A 31 28.09 22.75 11.01
C HIS A 31 26.80 23.56 10.99
N ALA A 32 26.22 23.81 9.81
CA ALA A 32 25.09 24.72 9.64
C ALA A 32 23.71 24.02 9.70
N VAL A 33 23.64 22.71 9.42
CA VAL A 33 22.38 21.97 9.35
C VAL A 33 22.28 20.99 10.52
N PRO A 34 21.21 21.04 11.34
CA PRO A 34 20.97 20.07 12.40
C PRO A 34 20.99 18.62 11.89
N GLU A 35 21.51 17.69 12.68
CA GLU A 35 21.72 16.30 12.28
C GLU A 35 20.47 15.65 11.70
N ALA A 36 19.33 15.87 12.33
CA ALA A 36 18.03 15.35 11.90
C ALA A 36 17.60 15.81 10.48
N ARG A 37 18.13 16.97 10.02
CA ARG A 37 17.79 17.58 8.72
C ARG A 37 18.85 17.38 7.65
N ARG A 38 20.07 17.00 8.01
CA ARG A 38 21.21 16.86 7.04
C ARG A 38 20.85 15.95 5.88
N ARG A 39 20.08 14.95 6.15
CA ARG A 39 19.66 13.98 5.15
C ARG A 39 18.67 14.58 4.14
N ALA A 40 17.59 15.23 4.62
CA ALA A 40 16.64 15.91 3.74
C ALA A 40 17.34 16.97 2.89
N PHE A 41 18.25 17.72 3.49
CA PHE A 41 19.11 18.68 2.78
C PHE A 41 19.88 18.03 1.63
N TRP A 42 20.54 16.87 1.86
CA TRP A 42 21.29 16.21 0.81
C TRP A 42 20.40 15.55 -0.25
N GLU A 43 19.22 15.08 0.12
CA GLU A 43 18.24 14.56 -0.85
C GLU A 43 17.77 15.68 -1.78
N ASP A 44 17.43 16.86 -1.27
CA ASP A 44 17.07 18.03 -2.08
C ASP A 44 18.23 18.50 -2.97
N ALA A 45 19.42 18.54 -2.44
CA ALA A 45 20.60 18.93 -3.20
C ALA A 45 20.95 17.93 -4.33
N LEU A 46 20.85 16.62 -4.05
CA LEU A 46 21.31 15.57 -4.97
C LEU A 46 20.24 15.06 -5.93
N GLN A 47 18.96 15.38 -5.69
CA GLN A 47 17.83 14.97 -6.52
C GLN A 47 17.01 16.15 -7.08
N GLY A 48 17.27 17.37 -6.60
CA GLY A 48 16.57 18.59 -6.99
C GLY A 48 17.33 19.44 -7.99
N ALA A 49 16.99 20.73 -8.00
CA ALA A 49 17.50 21.71 -8.97
C ALA A 49 19.03 21.88 -8.96
N VAL A 50 19.71 21.65 -7.83
CA VAL A 50 21.18 21.64 -7.75
C VAL A 50 21.76 20.55 -8.65
N ALA A 51 21.22 19.33 -8.53
CA ALA A 51 21.64 18.20 -9.36
C ALA A 51 21.35 18.43 -10.84
N GLU A 52 20.17 18.97 -11.16
CA GLU A 52 19.80 19.29 -12.55
C GLU A 52 20.78 20.28 -13.19
N ASP A 53 21.19 21.34 -12.49
CA ASP A 53 22.14 22.31 -12.99
C ASP A 53 23.52 21.66 -13.24
N VAL A 54 24.04 20.90 -12.27
CA VAL A 54 25.34 20.24 -12.40
C VAL A 54 25.35 19.19 -13.52
N LEU A 55 24.28 18.37 -13.61
CA LEU A 55 24.13 17.34 -14.65
C LEU A 55 23.99 17.94 -16.05
N ALA A 56 23.40 19.16 -16.15
CA ALA A 56 23.32 19.94 -17.39
C ALA A 56 24.62 20.68 -17.73
N GLY A 57 25.68 20.55 -16.92
CA GLY A 57 26.97 21.20 -17.12
C GLY A 57 27.07 22.61 -16.55
N ARG A 58 26.05 23.11 -15.88
CA ARG A 58 25.98 24.45 -15.23
C ARG A 58 26.49 24.35 -13.79
N GLU A 59 27.78 24.05 -13.62
CA GLU A 59 28.37 23.81 -12.28
C GLU A 59 28.38 25.04 -11.37
N ALA A 60 28.55 26.25 -11.95
CA ALA A 60 28.54 27.49 -11.19
C ALA A 60 27.16 27.79 -10.61
N GLU A 61 26.11 27.60 -11.42
CA GLU A 61 24.71 27.79 -11.00
C GLU A 61 24.33 26.72 -9.96
N GLY A 62 24.72 25.47 -10.15
CA GLY A 62 24.51 24.43 -9.16
C GLY A 62 25.18 24.75 -7.82
N ARG A 63 26.42 25.29 -7.83
CA ARG A 63 27.11 25.72 -6.62
C ARG A 63 26.38 26.86 -5.92
N ALA A 64 26.00 27.91 -6.67
CA ALA A 64 25.28 29.03 -6.11
C ALA A 64 23.94 28.63 -5.50
N ARG A 65 23.23 27.69 -6.16
CA ARG A 65 21.97 27.16 -5.65
C ARG A 65 22.17 26.33 -4.39
N LEU A 66 23.24 25.55 -4.30
CA LEU A 66 23.58 24.79 -3.09
C LEU A 66 23.94 25.71 -1.92
N GLU A 67 24.61 26.83 -2.19
CA GLU A 67 24.88 27.88 -1.18
C GLU A 67 23.58 28.47 -0.65
N ALA A 68 22.68 28.89 -1.54
CA ALA A 68 21.36 29.40 -1.13
C ALA A 68 20.54 28.39 -0.33
N LEU A 69 20.58 27.12 -0.72
CA LEU A 69 19.91 26.03 0.01
C LEU A 69 20.50 25.88 1.43
N LEU A 70 21.83 25.97 1.57
CA LEU A 70 22.51 25.90 2.86
C LEU A 70 22.17 27.10 3.78
N GLU A 71 22.12 28.27 3.22
CA GLU A 71 21.71 29.50 3.96
C GLU A 71 20.27 29.37 4.46
N ALA A 72 19.35 28.95 3.56
CA ALA A 72 17.95 28.72 3.93
C ALA A 72 17.80 27.64 5.03
N ALA A 73 18.56 26.56 4.94
CA ALA A 73 18.53 25.47 5.94
C ALA A 73 19.07 25.92 7.31
N GLY A 74 20.06 26.82 7.34
CA GLY A 74 20.62 27.38 8.57
C GLY A 74 19.66 28.33 9.31
N HIS A 75 18.72 28.95 8.61
CA HIS A 75 17.72 29.85 9.18
C HIS A 75 16.35 29.21 9.44
N ALA A 76 16.15 27.97 9.03
CA ALA A 76 14.88 27.28 9.25
C ALA A 76 14.69 26.97 10.75
N PRO A 77 13.48 27.20 11.33
CA PRO A 77 13.20 26.92 12.73
C PRO A 77 13.54 25.45 13.09
N ASP A 78 14.17 25.23 14.25
CA ASP A 78 14.54 23.88 14.72
C ASP A 78 13.32 22.97 14.95
N ASP A 79 12.14 23.56 15.16
CA ASP A 79 10.89 22.90 15.53
C ASP A 79 9.93 22.68 14.36
N ALA A 80 10.36 22.75 13.10
CA ALA A 80 9.46 22.44 12.00
C ALA A 80 9.04 20.96 12.08
N PRO A 81 7.72 20.66 12.16
CA PRO A 81 7.24 19.30 12.19
C PRO A 81 7.65 18.55 10.92
N GLY A 82 7.92 17.26 11.08
CA GLY A 82 8.07 16.36 9.94
C GLY A 82 6.72 16.17 9.20
N GLU A 83 6.69 15.26 8.27
CA GLU A 83 5.52 14.98 7.44
C GLU A 83 5.12 13.51 7.56
N VAL A 84 3.81 13.22 7.45
CA VAL A 84 3.30 11.85 7.41
C VAL A 84 2.83 11.50 6.00
N TYR A 85 3.35 10.43 5.44
CA TYR A 85 2.92 9.84 4.17
C TYR A 85 2.01 8.64 4.45
N LEU A 86 0.71 8.77 4.19
CA LEU A 86 -0.24 7.67 4.26
C LEU A 86 -0.28 6.97 2.91
N VAL A 87 0.34 5.80 2.82
CA VAL A 87 0.65 5.15 1.53
C VAL A 87 0.00 3.78 1.44
N GLY A 88 -0.70 3.53 0.32
CA GLY A 88 -1.19 2.21 -0.05
C GLY A 88 -0.07 1.33 -0.59
N GLY A 89 0.19 0.22 0.09
CA GLY A 89 1.18 -0.79 -0.30
C GLY A 89 0.67 -1.82 -1.31
N GLY A 90 -0.55 -1.65 -1.83
CA GLY A 90 -1.14 -2.61 -2.76
C GLY A 90 -1.54 -3.94 -2.11
N PRO A 91 -1.98 -4.92 -2.91
CA PRO A 91 -2.54 -6.18 -2.43
C PRO A 91 -1.49 -7.24 -2.06
N GLY A 92 -0.20 -6.99 -2.29
CA GLY A 92 0.87 -7.91 -1.91
C GLY A 92 2.05 -8.01 -2.89
N ASP A 93 1.79 -7.92 -4.19
CA ASP A 93 2.83 -7.90 -5.21
C ASP A 93 3.55 -6.54 -5.23
N PRO A 94 4.89 -6.49 -5.03
CA PRO A 94 5.65 -5.24 -5.06
C PRO A 94 5.56 -4.47 -6.38
N GLU A 95 5.36 -5.15 -7.50
CA GLU A 95 5.23 -4.52 -8.81
C GLU A 95 3.93 -3.74 -9.00
N LEU A 96 2.97 -3.92 -8.07
CA LEU A 96 1.72 -3.16 -8.04
C LEU A 96 1.78 -1.88 -7.21
N LEU A 97 2.96 -1.51 -6.72
CA LEU A 97 3.17 -0.20 -6.08
C LEU A 97 3.08 0.93 -7.10
N THR A 98 2.53 2.07 -6.66
CA THR A 98 2.64 3.28 -7.46
C THR A 98 4.08 3.82 -7.40
N PHE A 99 4.54 4.46 -8.47
CA PHE A 99 5.86 5.13 -8.47
C PHE A 99 6.01 6.15 -7.33
N ARG A 100 4.91 6.83 -6.95
CA ARG A 100 4.93 7.77 -5.84
C ARG A 100 5.11 7.06 -4.50
N ALA A 101 4.45 5.93 -4.29
CA ALA A 101 4.64 5.10 -3.11
C ALA A 101 6.09 4.66 -2.97
N LEU A 102 6.68 4.10 -4.04
CA LEU A 102 8.08 3.67 -4.05
C LEU A 102 9.04 4.82 -3.73
N ARG A 103 8.85 6.00 -4.32
CA ARG A 103 9.68 7.17 -4.04
C ARG A 103 9.62 7.58 -2.57
N LEU A 104 8.42 7.65 -1.98
CA LEU A 104 8.25 8.01 -0.57
C LEU A 104 8.82 6.94 0.37
N MET A 105 8.72 5.66 0.02
CA MET A 105 9.35 4.56 0.74
C MET A 105 10.89 4.69 0.79
N GLN A 106 11.49 5.27 -0.25
CA GLN A 106 12.93 5.54 -0.31
C GLN A 106 13.33 6.83 0.42
N GLN A 107 12.38 7.69 0.79
CA GLN A 107 12.62 8.97 1.47
C GLN A 107 12.29 8.93 2.96
N ALA A 108 11.48 8.02 3.42
CA ALA A 108 11.01 7.95 4.80
C ALA A 108 12.14 7.68 5.80
N ASP A 109 12.08 8.34 6.97
CA ASP A 109 13.00 8.11 8.09
C ASP A 109 12.51 6.99 8.99
N VAL A 110 11.18 6.82 9.05
CA VAL A 110 10.52 5.76 9.82
C VAL A 110 9.31 5.22 9.06
N VAL A 111 9.13 3.92 9.08
CA VAL A 111 8.00 3.22 8.47
C VAL A 111 7.17 2.55 9.54
N VAL A 112 5.90 2.94 9.62
CA VAL A 112 4.89 2.33 10.51
C VAL A 112 4.00 1.43 9.66
N TYR A 113 3.99 0.13 9.90
CA TYR A 113 3.32 -0.85 9.04
C TYR A 113 2.63 -1.96 9.83
N ASP A 114 1.71 -2.68 9.18
CA ASP A 114 0.94 -3.78 9.77
C ASP A 114 1.13 -5.10 9.01
N ARG A 115 0.44 -6.15 9.46
CA ARG A 115 0.53 -7.52 8.96
C ARG A 115 0.17 -7.69 7.47
N LEU A 116 -0.57 -6.76 6.88
CA LEU A 116 -1.02 -6.87 5.50
C LEU A 116 0.05 -6.45 4.48
N ILE A 117 1.15 -5.89 4.94
CA ILE A 117 2.29 -5.56 4.07
C ILE A 117 3.11 -6.82 3.85
N SER A 118 3.31 -7.19 2.58
CA SER A 118 4.17 -8.33 2.21
C SER A 118 5.64 -8.01 2.43
N ASP A 119 6.44 -9.05 2.67
CA ASP A 119 7.90 -8.93 2.82
C ASP A 119 8.53 -8.31 1.56
N GLY A 120 8.02 -8.64 0.37
CA GLY A 120 8.47 -8.07 -0.89
C GLY A 120 8.27 -6.55 -0.97
N VAL A 121 7.12 -6.05 -0.53
CA VAL A 121 6.85 -4.61 -0.44
C VAL A 121 7.74 -3.97 0.63
N LEU A 122 7.84 -4.57 1.81
CA LEU A 122 8.66 -4.04 2.90
C LEU A 122 10.16 -3.99 2.55
N ALA A 123 10.64 -4.90 1.72
CA ALA A 123 12.02 -4.91 1.24
C ALA A 123 12.39 -3.71 0.35
N LEU A 124 11.40 -3.04 -0.25
CA LEU A 124 11.60 -1.84 -1.06
C LEU A 124 11.73 -0.56 -0.22
N VAL A 125 11.42 -0.62 1.07
CA VAL A 125 11.74 0.46 2.01
C VAL A 125 13.25 0.58 2.14
N ARG A 126 13.78 1.81 2.16
CA ARG A 126 15.22 2.02 2.35
C ARG A 126 15.74 1.31 3.59
N ARG A 127 16.97 0.83 3.52
CA ARG A 127 17.54 -0.09 4.52
C ARG A 127 17.75 0.52 5.90
N ASP A 128 18.01 1.81 5.96
CA ASP A 128 18.31 2.56 7.19
C ASP A 128 17.08 3.25 7.79
N ALA A 129 15.88 3.10 7.19
CA ALA A 129 14.65 3.53 7.84
C ALA A 129 14.34 2.67 9.06
N GLU A 130 13.94 3.34 10.14
CA GLU A 130 13.39 2.66 11.32
C GLU A 130 12.08 1.96 10.94
N ARG A 131 11.86 0.74 11.41
CA ARG A 131 10.66 -0.05 11.09
C ARG A 131 9.88 -0.33 12.35
N ILE A 132 8.65 0.19 12.44
CA ILE A 132 7.76 0.03 13.58
C ILE A 132 6.56 -0.79 13.14
N TYR A 133 6.45 -2.01 13.66
CA TYR A 133 5.30 -2.88 13.43
C TYR A 133 4.17 -2.55 14.40
N VAL A 134 2.96 -2.28 13.88
CA VAL A 134 1.76 -1.94 14.69
C VAL A 134 0.62 -2.95 14.53
N GLY A 135 0.86 -4.07 13.86
CA GLY A 135 -0.11 -5.16 13.73
C GLY A 135 -0.20 -6.04 14.98
N LYS A 136 -1.08 -7.06 14.95
CA LYS A 136 -1.15 -8.07 16.02
C LYS A 136 0.12 -8.91 16.07
N ALA A 137 0.90 -8.82 17.12
CA ALA A 137 1.86 -9.85 17.46
C ALA A 137 1.14 -11.07 18.06
N ARG A 138 1.70 -12.28 17.89
CA ARG A 138 1.06 -13.55 18.33
C ARG A 138 0.74 -13.64 19.83
N ALA A 139 1.27 -12.75 20.67
CA ALA A 139 1.17 -12.81 22.13
C ALA A 139 0.79 -11.48 22.83
N GLU A 140 0.62 -10.38 22.10
CA GLU A 140 0.34 -9.07 22.70
C GLU A 140 -0.85 -8.39 22.05
N HIS A 141 -1.53 -7.51 22.82
CA HIS A 141 -2.68 -6.75 22.36
C HIS A 141 -2.34 -5.92 21.12
N THR A 142 -3.25 -5.93 20.12
CA THR A 142 -3.18 -4.99 18.99
C THR A 142 -3.15 -3.58 19.56
N LEU A 143 -2.22 -2.73 19.10
CA LEU A 143 -2.26 -1.31 19.43
C LEU A 143 -3.63 -0.75 19.01
N PRO A 144 -4.39 -0.13 19.92
CA PRO A 144 -5.61 0.59 19.57
C PRO A 144 -5.32 1.63 18.48
N GLN A 145 -6.33 1.95 17.67
CA GLN A 145 -6.13 2.92 16.58
C GLN A 145 -5.67 4.27 17.09
N GLU A 146 -6.16 4.67 18.26
CA GLU A 146 -5.80 5.92 18.92
C GLU A 146 -4.31 5.97 19.27
N GLU A 147 -3.72 4.85 19.66
CA GLU A 147 -2.29 4.76 19.95
C GLU A 147 -1.44 4.81 18.67
N ILE A 148 -1.94 4.22 17.55
CA ILE A 148 -1.29 4.35 16.25
C ILE A 148 -1.32 5.81 15.81
N ASN A 149 -2.46 6.49 15.94
CA ASN A 149 -2.59 7.90 15.59
C ASN A 149 -1.62 8.76 16.43
N ALA A 150 -1.59 8.56 17.74
CA ALA A 150 -0.67 9.25 18.65
C ALA A 150 0.81 8.98 18.32
N LEU A 151 1.15 7.76 17.90
CA LEU A 151 2.49 7.40 17.44
C LEU A 151 2.90 8.21 16.20
N LEU A 152 2.02 8.31 15.19
CA LEU A 152 2.29 9.07 13.97
C LEU A 152 2.54 10.56 14.29
N VAL A 153 1.69 11.17 15.14
CA VAL A 153 1.84 12.56 15.60
C VAL A 153 3.17 12.76 16.31
N ARG A 154 3.50 11.88 17.27
CA ARG A 154 4.74 11.97 18.05
C ARG A 154 5.99 11.91 17.16
N LEU A 155 6.02 10.99 16.20
CA LEU A 155 7.13 10.83 15.27
C LEU A 155 7.27 12.06 14.35
N ALA A 156 6.15 12.59 13.84
CA ALA A 156 6.16 13.78 13.01
C ALA A 156 6.59 15.04 13.79
N ARG A 157 6.13 15.21 15.04
CA ARG A 157 6.57 16.30 15.92
C ARG A 157 8.07 16.25 16.24
N ALA A 158 8.66 15.06 16.19
CA ALA A 158 10.11 14.86 16.29
C ALA A 158 10.86 15.20 14.98
N GLY A 159 10.20 15.84 14.01
CA GLY A 159 10.79 16.26 12.74
C GLY A 159 11.00 15.12 11.72
N ARG A 160 10.41 13.93 11.96
CA ARG A 160 10.61 12.73 11.12
C ARG A 160 9.67 12.70 9.91
N ARG A 161 10.16 12.21 8.78
CA ARG A 161 9.31 11.83 7.64
C ARG A 161 8.78 10.43 7.89
N VAL A 162 7.51 10.35 8.25
CA VAL A 162 6.85 9.13 8.70
C VAL A 162 6.09 8.50 7.53
N LEU A 163 6.44 7.30 7.13
CA LEU A 163 5.66 6.51 6.18
C LEU A 163 4.70 5.59 6.95
N ARG A 164 3.40 5.86 6.89
CA ARG A 164 2.38 4.91 7.30
C ARG A 164 2.01 4.04 6.10
N LEU A 165 2.54 2.82 6.06
CA LEU A 165 2.35 1.88 4.96
C LEU A 165 1.21 0.92 5.29
N LYS A 166 0.16 0.90 4.45
CA LYS A 166 -1.09 0.16 4.65
C LYS A 166 -1.33 -0.80 3.50
N GLY A 167 -1.73 -2.05 3.78
CA GLY A 167 -2.10 -3.00 2.74
C GLY A 167 -3.29 -2.51 1.90
N GLY A 168 -3.25 -2.75 0.59
CA GLY A 168 -4.25 -2.28 -0.35
C GLY A 168 -4.23 -0.76 -0.53
N ASP A 169 -5.38 -0.14 -0.32
CA ASP A 169 -5.60 1.31 -0.37
C ASP A 169 -5.94 1.86 1.03
N PRO A 170 -5.37 2.99 1.47
CA PRO A 170 -5.59 3.53 2.81
C PRO A 170 -7.04 3.88 3.13
N PHE A 171 -7.83 4.25 2.10
CA PHE A 171 -9.22 4.71 2.25
C PHE A 171 -10.27 3.62 1.97
N ILE A 172 -9.84 2.41 1.56
CA ILE A 172 -10.74 1.27 1.37
C ILE A 172 -10.59 0.29 2.54
N PHE A 173 -11.47 0.41 3.53
CA PHE A 173 -11.47 -0.38 4.79
C PHE A 173 -10.13 -0.36 5.56
N GLY A 174 -9.32 0.66 5.31
CA GLY A 174 -7.99 0.85 5.91
C GLY A 174 -7.97 1.79 7.10
N ARG A 175 -9.10 2.41 7.51
CA ARG A 175 -9.20 3.42 8.57
C ARG A 175 -8.30 4.65 8.36
N GLY A 176 -7.85 4.89 7.11
CA GLY A 176 -6.98 6.02 6.79
C GLY A 176 -7.59 7.38 7.10
N GLY A 177 -8.91 7.52 7.00
CA GLY A 177 -9.62 8.75 7.39
C GLY A 177 -9.40 9.12 8.86
N GLU A 178 -9.48 8.14 9.77
CA GLU A 178 -9.29 8.37 11.21
C GLU A 178 -7.84 8.81 11.53
N GLU A 179 -6.85 8.26 10.81
CA GLU A 179 -5.44 8.67 10.93
C GLU A 179 -5.26 10.13 10.45
N ILE A 180 -5.87 10.49 9.32
CA ILE A 180 -5.80 11.85 8.76
C ILE A 180 -6.51 12.88 9.63
N ASP A 181 -7.70 12.58 10.15
CA ASP A 181 -8.44 13.46 11.05
C ASP A 181 -7.59 13.86 12.27
N THR A 182 -6.87 12.89 12.84
CA THR A 182 -5.95 13.15 13.96
C THR A 182 -4.78 14.03 13.53
N LEU A 183 -4.15 13.77 12.38
CA LEU A 183 -3.03 14.56 11.88
C LEU A 183 -3.45 16.01 11.60
N MET A 184 -4.63 16.22 11.01
CA MET A 184 -5.19 17.55 10.77
C MET A 184 -5.45 18.30 12.07
N ALA A 185 -6.06 17.65 13.07
CA ALA A 185 -6.32 18.26 14.37
C ALA A 185 -5.05 18.69 15.10
N GLU A 186 -3.94 17.97 14.87
CA GLU A 186 -2.63 18.22 15.47
C GLU A 186 -1.72 19.12 14.61
N GLY A 187 -2.22 19.63 13.46
CA GLY A 187 -1.48 20.51 12.54
C GLY A 187 -0.26 19.84 11.89
N ILE A 188 -0.27 18.52 11.75
CA ILE A 188 0.82 17.77 11.12
C ILE A 188 0.63 17.73 9.61
N PRO A 189 1.62 18.13 8.80
CA PRO A 189 1.58 17.98 7.34
C PRO A 189 1.49 16.51 6.94
N PHE A 190 0.68 16.21 5.93
CA PHE A 190 0.54 14.85 5.42
C PHE A 190 0.29 14.80 3.92
N GLN A 191 0.55 13.65 3.33
CA GLN A 191 0.17 13.30 1.96
C GLN A 191 -0.53 11.94 1.95
N VAL A 192 -1.52 11.78 1.07
CA VAL A 192 -2.17 10.48 0.84
C VAL A 192 -1.79 9.97 -0.54
N VAL A 193 -1.30 8.73 -0.60
CA VAL A 193 -0.97 8.05 -1.84
C VAL A 193 -1.84 6.81 -1.97
N PRO A 194 -2.74 6.75 -2.94
CA PRO A 194 -3.58 5.59 -3.15
C PRO A 194 -2.75 4.36 -3.49
N GLY A 195 -3.29 3.19 -3.19
CA GLY A 195 -2.75 1.91 -3.62
C GLY A 195 -3.79 1.08 -4.36
N ILE A 196 -3.35 0.01 -5.03
CA ILE A 196 -4.28 -0.94 -5.63
C ILE A 196 -4.98 -1.69 -4.49
N THR A 197 -6.31 -1.46 -4.37
CA THR A 197 -7.12 -2.14 -3.36
C THR A 197 -7.17 -3.65 -3.61
N ALA A 198 -7.34 -4.44 -2.56
CA ALA A 198 -7.40 -5.90 -2.66
C ALA A 198 -8.46 -6.40 -3.66
N ALA A 199 -9.61 -5.72 -3.77
CA ALA A 199 -10.64 -6.06 -4.76
C ALA A 199 -10.08 -6.07 -6.18
N SER A 200 -9.41 -5.01 -6.60
CA SER A 200 -8.86 -4.89 -7.96
C SER A 200 -7.70 -5.87 -8.19
N GLY A 201 -6.77 -5.97 -7.23
CA GLY A 201 -5.61 -6.85 -7.37
C GLY A 201 -5.98 -8.33 -7.37
N CYS A 202 -6.76 -8.78 -6.39
CA CYS A 202 -7.20 -10.18 -6.30
C CYS A 202 -8.03 -10.59 -7.51
N ALA A 203 -8.96 -9.74 -7.95
CA ALA A 203 -9.82 -10.03 -9.10
C ALA A 203 -9.00 -10.17 -10.40
N ALA A 204 -8.10 -9.23 -10.67
CA ALA A 204 -7.22 -9.28 -11.84
C ALA A 204 -6.34 -10.54 -11.85
N TYR A 205 -5.73 -10.89 -10.72
CA TYR A 205 -4.86 -12.06 -10.61
C TYR A 205 -5.63 -13.39 -10.59
N ALA A 206 -6.90 -13.36 -10.17
CA ALA A 206 -7.78 -14.53 -10.24
C ALA A 206 -8.44 -14.71 -11.62
N GLY A 207 -8.27 -13.79 -12.58
CA GLY A 207 -8.95 -13.84 -13.86
C GLY A 207 -10.47 -13.60 -13.74
N ILE A 208 -10.89 -12.77 -12.79
CA ILE A 208 -12.29 -12.44 -12.52
C ILE A 208 -12.48 -10.93 -12.72
N PRO A 209 -13.05 -10.46 -13.82
CA PRO A 209 -13.34 -9.03 -13.98
C PRO A 209 -14.45 -8.62 -13.01
N LEU A 210 -14.26 -7.52 -12.27
CA LEU A 210 -15.27 -7.05 -11.30
C LEU A 210 -16.54 -6.51 -11.98
N THR A 211 -16.44 -6.07 -13.23
CA THR A 211 -17.56 -5.64 -14.07
C THR A 211 -17.53 -6.36 -15.40
N HIS A 212 -18.68 -6.64 -15.97
CA HIS A 212 -18.80 -7.23 -17.31
C HIS A 212 -20.17 -6.89 -17.88
N ARG A 213 -20.22 -6.56 -19.18
CA ARG A 213 -21.46 -6.15 -19.87
C ARG A 213 -22.65 -7.11 -19.60
N ASP A 214 -22.38 -8.40 -19.61
CA ASP A 214 -23.41 -9.45 -19.54
C ASP A 214 -23.61 -10.01 -18.12
N HIS A 215 -22.78 -9.63 -17.12
CA HIS A 215 -22.81 -10.23 -15.78
C HIS A 215 -23.01 -9.20 -14.67
N ALA A 216 -22.37 -8.02 -14.74
CA ALA A 216 -22.44 -7.04 -13.66
C ALA A 216 -22.10 -5.63 -14.15
N GLN A 217 -23.03 -4.69 -13.98
CA GLN A 217 -22.86 -3.27 -14.27
C GLN A 217 -22.45 -2.44 -13.05
N SER A 218 -22.45 -3.07 -11.87
CA SER A 218 -22.04 -2.43 -10.61
C SER A 218 -21.16 -3.35 -9.78
N VAL A 219 -20.34 -2.73 -8.93
CA VAL A 219 -19.50 -3.41 -7.92
C VAL A 219 -19.76 -2.79 -6.58
N THR A 220 -20.05 -3.60 -5.59
CA THR A 220 -20.21 -3.14 -4.22
C THR A 220 -19.12 -3.72 -3.32
N PHE A 221 -18.32 -2.85 -2.72
CA PHE A 221 -17.33 -3.24 -1.70
C PHE A 221 -18.00 -3.23 -0.33
N VAL A 222 -17.86 -4.33 0.39
CA VAL A 222 -18.53 -4.54 1.68
C VAL A 222 -17.52 -5.05 2.69
N THR A 223 -17.62 -4.61 3.96
CA THR A 223 -16.90 -5.27 5.05
C THR A 223 -17.73 -6.40 5.63
N GLY A 224 -17.16 -7.59 5.67
CA GLY A 224 -17.75 -8.75 6.35
C GLY A 224 -17.31 -8.89 7.81
N HIS A 225 -16.68 -7.84 8.37
CA HIS A 225 -16.29 -7.84 9.77
C HIS A 225 -17.49 -7.50 10.67
N PRO A 226 -17.95 -8.43 11.53
CA PRO A 226 -19.04 -8.16 12.43
C PRO A 226 -18.67 -7.07 13.44
N LYS A 227 -19.64 -6.28 13.89
CA LYS A 227 -19.45 -5.37 15.03
C LYS A 227 -19.17 -6.15 16.31
N ARG A 228 -18.86 -5.43 17.42
CA ARG A 228 -18.56 -6.04 18.74
C ARG A 228 -19.67 -6.92 19.28
N ASP A 229 -20.92 -6.69 18.88
CA ASP A 229 -22.12 -7.47 19.23
C ASP A 229 -22.26 -8.77 18.41
N GLY A 230 -21.36 -9.04 17.46
CA GLY A 230 -21.38 -10.22 16.59
C GLY A 230 -22.32 -10.11 15.40
N ASP A 231 -23.07 -9.01 15.27
CA ASP A 231 -24.07 -8.81 14.23
C ASP A 231 -23.49 -8.11 13.00
N LEU A 232 -23.84 -8.61 11.81
CA LEU A 232 -23.45 -8.05 10.53
C LEU A 232 -24.62 -7.24 9.94
N ARG A 233 -24.73 -5.97 10.33
CA ARG A 233 -25.82 -5.09 9.92
C ARG A 233 -25.54 -4.48 8.55
N LEU A 234 -26.00 -5.17 7.52
CA LEU A 234 -25.88 -4.73 6.13
C LEU A 234 -27.27 -4.53 5.51
N ASN A 235 -27.33 -3.76 4.44
CA ASN A 235 -28.55 -3.62 3.64
C ASN A 235 -28.68 -4.82 2.69
N TRP A 236 -29.07 -5.97 3.25
CA TRP A 236 -29.18 -7.23 2.51
C TRP A 236 -30.07 -7.15 1.28
N PRO A 237 -31.25 -6.50 1.28
CA PRO A 237 -32.06 -6.33 0.07
C PRO A 237 -31.30 -5.68 -1.07
N ALA A 238 -30.51 -4.63 -0.79
CA ALA A 238 -29.70 -3.97 -1.81
C ALA A 238 -28.51 -4.83 -2.29
N LEU A 239 -27.95 -5.64 -1.40
CA LEU A 239 -26.84 -6.54 -1.74
C LEU A 239 -27.32 -7.77 -2.53
N ALA A 240 -28.56 -8.21 -2.38
CA ALA A 240 -29.12 -9.34 -3.11
C ALA A 240 -29.64 -8.98 -4.53
N MET A 241 -29.52 -7.73 -4.95
CA MET A 241 -29.96 -7.30 -6.28
C MET A 241 -29.16 -7.97 -7.41
N PRO A 242 -29.80 -8.31 -8.54
CA PRO A 242 -29.12 -8.93 -9.70
C PRO A 242 -28.15 -7.97 -10.40
N ASN A 243 -27.34 -8.51 -11.30
CA ASN A 243 -26.42 -7.76 -12.19
C ASN A 243 -25.38 -6.88 -11.44
N GLN A 244 -24.97 -7.30 -10.27
CA GLN A 244 -23.87 -6.69 -9.52
C GLN A 244 -22.83 -7.71 -9.09
N THR A 245 -21.64 -7.24 -8.82
CA THR A 245 -20.58 -8.00 -8.15
C THR A 245 -20.44 -7.51 -6.73
N LEU A 246 -20.50 -8.41 -5.76
CA LEU A 246 -20.18 -8.11 -4.37
C LEU A 246 -18.76 -8.53 -4.05
N VAL A 247 -18.02 -7.66 -3.36
CA VAL A 247 -16.68 -7.96 -2.88
C VAL A 247 -16.62 -7.74 -1.38
N PHE A 248 -16.54 -8.85 -0.62
CA PHE A 248 -16.46 -8.77 0.84
C PHE A 248 -15.02 -8.82 1.31
N TYR A 249 -14.59 -7.74 1.96
CA TYR A 249 -13.36 -7.66 2.74
C TYR A 249 -13.59 -8.26 4.13
N MET A 250 -12.61 -8.95 4.68
CA MET A 250 -12.69 -9.56 6.03
C MET A 250 -13.89 -10.51 6.21
N GLY A 251 -14.40 -11.09 5.11
CA GLY A 251 -15.66 -11.83 5.10
C GLY A 251 -15.56 -13.31 5.51
N VAL A 252 -14.35 -13.89 5.59
CA VAL A 252 -14.21 -15.34 5.85
C VAL A 252 -14.81 -15.75 7.20
N HIS A 253 -14.54 -15.00 8.26
CA HIS A 253 -15.09 -15.27 9.58
C HIS A 253 -16.61 -15.04 9.67
N GLY A 254 -17.16 -14.17 8.82
CA GLY A 254 -18.60 -13.86 8.73
C GLY A 254 -19.32 -14.63 7.63
N ILE A 255 -18.70 -15.64 7.01
CA ILE A 255 -19.23 -16.29 5.79
C ILE A 255 -20.63 -16.88 5.97
N GLN A 256 -20.92 -17.44 7.14
CA GLN A 256 -22.25 -18.01 7.44
C GLN A 256 -23.33 -16.91 7.45
N ALA A 257 -23.05 -15.77 8.10
CA ALA A 257 -23.96 -14.64 8.13
C ALA A 257 -24.13 -13.99 6.75
N ILE A 258 -23.04 -13.88 5.98
CA ILE A 258 -23.08 -13.35 4.60
C ILE A 258 -23.96 -14.27 3.74
N ARG A 259 -23.72 -15.58 3.77
CA ARG A 259 -24.51 -16.56 3.03
C ARG A 259 -26.00 -16.48 3.41
N ALA A 260 -26.33 -16.54 4.70
CA ALA A 260 -27.70 -16.48 5.18
C ALA A 260 -28.38 -15.16 4.75
N GLY A 261 -27.74 -14.02 5.03
CA GLY A 261 -28.28 -12.71 4.67
C GLY A 261 -28.59 -12.54 3.18
N LEU A 262 -27.75 -13.06 2.29
CA LEU A 262 -27.98 -13.00 0.84
C LEU A 262 -29.09 -13.96 0.38
N LEU A 263 -29.11 -15.20 0.88
CA LEU A 263 -30.15 -16.18 0.55
C LEU A 263 -31.53 -15.76 1.04
N ASP A 264 -31.64 -15.28 2.28
CA ASP A 264 -32.90 -14.86 2.91
C ASP A 264 -33.52 -13.64 2.19
N HIS A 265 -32.70 -12.90 1.45
CA HIS A 265 -33.14 -11.75 0.66
C HIS A 265 -33.18 -12.00 -0.86
N GLY A 266 -33.19 -13.29 -1.26
CA GLY A 266 -33.55 -13.69 -2.61
C GLY A 266 -32.38 -13.86 -3.59
N MET A 267 -31.13 -13.82 -3.13
CA MET A 267 -30.01 -14.19 -4.00
C MET A 267 -30.05 -15.69 -4.31
N PRO A 268 -29.97 -16.11 -5.58
CA PRO A 268 -30.03 -17.52 -5.94
C PRO A 268 -28.93 -18.34 -5.26
N PRO A 269 -29.22 -19.57 -4.77
CA PRO A 269 -28.25 -20.41 -4.06
C PRO A 269 -27.09 -20.89 -4.96
N ASP A 270 -27.30 -20.95 -6.27
CA ASP A 270 -26.31 -21.29 -7.29
C ASP A 270 -25.44 -20.08 -7.72
N THR A 271 -25.66 -18.90 -7.14
CA THR A 271 -24.83 -17.71 -7.42
C THR A 271 -23.35 -18.05 -7.20
N PRO A 272 -22.48 -17.82 -8.21
CA PRO A 272 -21.06 -18.15 -8.12
C PRO A 272 -20.31 -17.30 -7.10
N VAL A 273 -19.44 -17.96 -6.34
CA VAL A 273 -18.59 -17.35 -5.31
C VAL A 273 -17.14 -17.75 -5.54
N ALA A 274 -16.24 -16.79 -5.49
CA ALA A 274 -14.80 -17.04 -5.43
C ALA A 274 -14.23 -16.53 -4.10
N ILE A 275 -13.33 -17.32 -3.49
CA ILE A 275 -12.51 -16.90 -2.36
C ILE A 275 -11.07 -16.84 -2.82
N VAL A 276 -10.45 -15.69 -2.70
CA VAL A 276 -9.07 -15.44 -3.11
C VAL A 276 -8.23 -15.22 -1.86
N GLU A 277 -7.37 -16.18 -1.54
CA GLU A 277 -6.43 -16.12 -0.42
C GLU A 277 -5.10 -15.52 -0.90
N ARG A 278 -4.48 -14.71 -0.06
CA ARG A 278 -3.17 -14.10 -0.30
C ARG A 278 -3.02 -13.57 -1.73
N GLY A 279 -4.04 -12.83 -2.16
CA GLY A 279 -4.13 -12.31 -3.52
C GLY A 279 -2.87 -11.59 -3.95
N THR A 280 -2.47 -11.80 -5.21
CA THR A 280 -1.28 -11.29 -5.89
C THR A 280 0.07 -11.81 -5.37
N GLN A 281 0.11 -12.54 -4.26
CA GLN A 281 1.34 -13.16 -3.76
C GLN A 281 1.67 -14.47 -4.49
N PRO A 282 2.92 -14.97 -4.41
CA PRO A 282 3.33 -16.21 -5.09
C PRO A 282 2.50 -17.43 -4.71
N ASP A 283 2.04 -17.49 -3.46
CA ASP A 283 1.25 -18.57 -2.88
C ASP A 283 -0.26 -18.30 -2.87
N MET A 284 -0.72 -17.39 -3.73
CA MET A 284 -2.13 -17.09 -3.93
C MET A 284 -2.93 -18.35 -4.31
N ARG A 285 -4.05 -18.57 -3.64
CA ARG A 285 -5.03 -19.62 -3.98
C ARG A 285 -6.38 -19.01 -4.29
N THR A 286 -7.08 -19.61 -5.25
CA THR A 286 -8.45 -19.19 -5.61
C THR A 286 -9.36 -20.40 -5.57
N HIS A 287 -10.39 -20.32 -4.74
CA HIS A 287 -11.40 -21.38 -4.57
C HIS A 287 -12.71 -20.87 -5.15
N VAL A 288 -13.38 -21.71 -5.95
CA VAL A 288 -14.66 -21.38 -6.57
C VAL A 288 -15.74 -22.34 -6.05
N SER A 289 -16.91 -21.80 -5.76
CA SER A 289 -18.07 -22.51 -5.24
C SER A 289 -19.36 -21.78 -5.64
N THR A 290 -20.48 -22.24 -5.09
CA THR A 290 -21.75 -21.52 -5.10
C THR A 290 -22.04 -20.88 -3.75
N LEU A 291 -22.99 -19.97 -3.71
CA LEU A 291 -23.44 -19.36 -2.45
C LEU A 291 -23.97 -20.40 -1.48
N ALA A 292 -24.66 -21.44 -1.97
CA ALA A 292 -25.16 -22.52 -1.14
C ALA A 292 -24.03 -23.31 -0.44
N GLU A 293 -22.93 -23.56 -1.15
CA GLU A 293 -21.86 -24.48 -0.72
C GLU A 293 -20.63 -23.79 -0.12
N VAL A 294 -20.59 -22.46 -0.12
CA VAL A 294 -19.39 -21.69 0.27
C VAL A 294 -18.94 -21.96 1.71
N CYS A 295 -19.87 -22.20 2.65
CA CYS A 295 -19.52 -22.53 4.04
C CYS A 295 -18.80 -23.87 4.13
N ALA A 296 -19.33 -24.92 3.46
CA ALA A 296 -18.70 -26.23 3.38
C ALA A 296 -17.33 -26.17 2.69
N LEU A 297 -17.16 -25.31 1.68
CA LEU A 297 -15.86 -25.05 1.07
C LEU A 297 -14.86 -24.51 2.10
N VAL A 298 -15.23 -23.49 2.87
CA VAL A 298 -14.37 -22.87 3.88
C VAL A 298 -13.93 -23.89 4.94
N GLU A 299 -14.84 -24.72 5.41
CA GLU A 299 -14.57 -25.76 6.41
C GLU A 299 -13.57 -26.81 5.91
N ARG A 300 -13.75 -27.34 4.68
CA ARG A 300 -12.89 -28.41 4.14
C ARG A 300 -11.53 -27.94 3.62
N THR A 301 -11.35 -26.64 3.33
CA THR A 301 -10.13 -26.13 2.69
C THR A 301 -9.25 -25.32 3.64
N GLU A 302 -9.64 -25.16 4.91
CA GLU A 302 -8.89 -24.39 5.92
C GLU A 302 -8.44 -23.01 5.42
N ILE A 303 -9.37 -22.28 4.81
CA ILE A 303 -9.09 -20.95 4.25
C ILE A 303 -8.68 -20.01 5.36
N SER A 304 -7.53 -19.36 5.21
CA SER A 304 -6.96 -18.45 6.20
C SER A 304 -6.80 -17.01 5.66
N PRO A 305 -7.07 -16.00 6.50
CA PRO A 305 -6.81 -14.59 6.14
C PRO A 305 -5.32 -14.30 5.88
N PRO A 306 -5.00 -13.36 4.97
CA PRO A 306 -5.93 -12.48 4.27
C PRO A 306 -6.64 -13.17 3.11
N ALA A 307 -7.96 -13.05 3.06
CA ALA A 307 -8.75 -13.58 1.97
C ALA A 307 -9.92 -12.64 1.61
N LEU A 308 -10.28 -12.63 0.34
CA LEU A 308 -11.32 -11.79 -0.24
C LEU A 308 -12.40 -12.67 -0.86
N LEU A 309 -13.70 -12.34 -0.64
CA LEU A 309 -14.81 -13.00 -1.30
C LEU A 309 -15.28 -12.16 -2.48
N ILE A 310 -15.51 -12.79 -3.63
CA ILE A 310 -16.13 -12.20 -4.81
C ILE A 310 -17.38 -13.02 -5.13
N ILE A 311 -18.54 -12.38 -5.15
CA ILE A 311 -19.85 -13.02 -5.36
C ILE A 311 -20.53 -12.39 -6.57
N GLY A 312 -21.00 -13.22 -7.49
CA GLY A 312 -21.72 -12.78 -8.68
C GLY A 312 -21.34 -13.53 -9.95
N GLY A 313 -22.09 -13.29 -11.02
CA GLY A 313 -21.95 -13.98 -12.30
C GLY A 313 -20.57 -13.85 -12.95
N VAL A 314 -19.82 -12.79 -12.64
CA VAL A 314 -18.45 -12.58 -13.14
C VAL A 314 -17.47 -13.69 -12.77
N VAL A 315 -17.72 -14.42 -11.68
CA VAL A 315 -16.87 -15.53 -11.22
C VAL A 315 -16.82 -16.65 -12.25
N THR A 316 -17.88 -16.87 -13.03
CA THR A 316 -17.92 -17.88 -14.11
C THR A 316 -16.89 -17.64 -15.21
N LEU A 317 -16.45 -16.39 -15.36
CA LEU A 317 -15.48 -16.01 -16.40
C LEU A 317 -14.06 -16.50 -16.08
N ARG A 318 -13.77 -16.84 -14.82
CA ARG A 318 -12.45 -17.30 -14.38
C ARG A 318 -11.92 -18.46 -15.24
N GLY A 319 -12.73 -19.47 -15.51
CA GLY A 319 -12.29 -20.65 -16.28
C GLY A 319 -11.70 -20.30 -17.65
N ARG A 320 -12.14 -19.17 -18.24
CA ARG A 320 -11.69 -18.67 -19.53
C ARG A 320 -10.59 -17.61 -19.41
N LEU A 321 -10.58 -16.83 -18.33
CA LEU A 321 -9.72 -15.65 -18.16
C LEU A 321 -8.55 -15.85 -17.18
N ASP A 322 -8.32 -17.05 -16.67
CA ASP A 322 -7.20 -17.37 -15.78
C ASP A 322 -5.86 -17.36 -16.54
N TRP A 323 -5.32 -16.17 -16.75
CA TRP A 323 -4.06 -15.96 -17.45
C TRP A 323 -2.83 -16.51 -16.71
N ARG A 324 -2.88 -16.61 -15.38
CA ARG A 324 -1.78 -17.17 -14.56
C ARG A 324 -1.71 -18.70 -14.71
N GLY A 325 -2.85 -19.38 -14.66
CA GLY A 325 -2.90 -20.82 -14.90
C GLY A 325 -2.44 -21.20 -16.31
N GLN A 326 -2.85 -20.42 -17.33
CA GLN A 326 -2.40 -20.60 -18.70
C GLN A 326 -0.90 -20.36 -18.89
N ALA A 327 -0.33 -19.36 -18.18
CA ALA A 327 1.10 -19.09 -18.24
C ALA A 327 1.93 -20.24 -17.63
N ALA A 328 1.48 -20.80 -16.50
CA ALA A 328 2.12 -21.95 -15.86
C ALA A 328 2.11 -23.19 -16.78
N GLN A 329 1.01 -23.44 -17.49
CA GLN A 329 0.92 -24.55 -18.46
C GLN A 329 1.88 -24.38 -19.66
N ARG A 330 2.07 -23.14 -20.16
CA ARG A 330 2.99 -22.84 -21.27
C ARG A 330 4.47 -22.97 -20.89
N GLN A 331 4.82 -22.82 -19.62
CA GLN A 331 6.19 -22.98 -19.14
C GLN A 331 6.55 -24.42 -18.80
N ALA A 332 5.56 -25.31 -18.63
CA ALA A 332 5.73 -26.71 -18.30
C ALA A 332 5.75 -27.64 -19.54
N GLY A 333 5.43 -27.15 -20.71
CA GLY A 333 5.49 -27.85 -22.01
C GLY A 333 6.60 -27.30 -22.92
#